data_9a3a2e712d09b6cc8fc6f6c5aa88f102
#
_entry.id   9a3a2e712d09b6cc8fc6f6c5aa88f102
#
_cell.length_a   1.000
_cell.length_b   1.000
_cell.length_c   1.000
_cell.angle_alpha   90.00
_cell.angle_beta   90.00
_cell.angle_gamma   90.00
#
_symmetry.space_group_name_H-M   'P 1'
#
loop_
_entity.id
_entity.type
_entity.pdbx_description
1 polymer ?
#
loop_
_entity_poly.entity_id
_entity_poly.type
_entity_poly.pdbx_seq_one_letter_code
_entity_poly.pdbx_strand_id
1 'polypeptide(L)'
;MPHTIALILAGGTGSRFGSARPKQFTLVAGRTVLEHSIAAFEQSEEIDEIGIVVHPKHLDEVRDLLRQQPHPKVTQVVAGGKERQDSTLNGLRAFLREDGTLKNPVERERKSTTSPPNSAVCAPAGLSSGKSPQATEKSPLFSAENSELSAETPQLFADNPQSATANGEHSTDNSLLSVDSPPLSTDNPPAVRILIHDAVRPGVSRSLIGRVCAALRSHAVANVVLPVVDTLIEVDADGQMRRVPDRALLRRVQTPQGFHAPVLFEAYRRALADPDFRATDDCSVVFRYCPEIDIALVPGEERNLKLTYPEDLTVLAHYLTQPLP
;
A
#
# COMPACT_ATOMS: atom_id res chain seq x y z
N MET A 1 5.21 -21.71 -15.25
CA MET A 1 5.26 -21.14 -13.89
C MET A 1 4.21 -20.05 -13.80
N PRO A 2 3.63 -19.75 -12.64
CA PRO A 2 2.70 -18.64 -12.51
C PRO A 2 3.43 -17.32 -12.76
N HIS A 3 2.75 -16.35 -13.37
CA HIS A 3 3.25 -15.01 -13.62
C HIS A 3 3.16 -14.17 -12.33
N THR A 4 4.26 -13.60 -11.88
CA THR A 4 4.33 -12.87 -10.59
C THR A 4 4.53 -11.38 -10.82
N ILE A 5 3.59 -10.58 -10.32
CA ILE A 5 3.60 -9.11 -10.41
C ILE A 5 3.85 -8.52 -9.04
N ALA A 6 4.81 -7.60 -8.93
CA ALA A 6 5.00 -6.78 -7.74
C ALA A 6 4.30 -5.42 -7.90
N LEU A 7 3.43 -5.05 -6.96
CA LEU A 7 2.84 -3.72 -6.86
C LEU A 7 3.53 -2.93 -5.75
N ILE A 8 4.30 -1.92 -6.12
CA ILE A 8 5.01 -1.03 -5.19
C ILE A 8 4.14 0.19 -4.92
N LEU A 9 3.59 0.28 -3.69
CA LEU A 9 2.71 1.37 -3.28
C LEU A 9 3.51 2.57 -2.77
N ALA A 10 3.52 3.66 -3.54
CA ALA A 10 4.23 4.91 -3.27
C ALA A 10 3.27 6.12 -3.11
N GLY A 11 2.00 5.87 -2.77
CA GLY A 11 0.95 6.91 -2.70
C GLY A 11 0.92 7.72 -1.40
N GLY A 12 1.67 7.33 -0.36
CA GLY A 12 1.61 7.97 0.95
C GLY A 12 2.12 9.41 0.98
N THR A 13 1.38 10.31 1.63
CA THR A 13 1.73 11.74 1.78
C THR A 13 2.81 12.00 2.81
N GLY A 14 3.08 11.04 3.71
CA GLY A 14 4.18 11.14 4.70
C GLY A 14 3.96 12.17 5.81
N SER A 15 2.72 12.44 6.24
CA SER A 15 2.37 13.47 7.23
C SER A 15 3.19 13.41 8.54
N ARG A 16 3.57 12.22 9.01
CA ARG A 16 4.40 12.02 10.21
C ARG A 16 5.91 12.28 9.99
N PHE A 17 6.35 12.37 8.73
CA PHE A 17 7.76 12.56 8.38
C PHE A 17 8.18 14.04 8.42
N GLY A 18 7.23 14.98 8.43
CA GLY A 18 7.48 16.43 8.58
C GLY A 18 8.23 17.09 7.41
N SER A 19 8.43 16.39 6.28
CA SER A 19 9.13 16.92 5.10
C SER A 19 8.15 17.48 4.07
N ALA A 20 8.53 18.58 3.40
CA ALA A 20 7.79 19.12 2.25
C ALA A 20 7.74 18.16 1.06
N ARG A 21 8.72 17.27 0.93
CA ARG A 21 8.80 16.21 -0.11
C ARG A 21 8.35 14.88 0.48
N PRO A 22 7.52 14.07 -0.24
CA PRO A 22 7.13 12.77 0.25
C PRO A 22 8.34 11.86 0.49
N LYS A 23 8.30 11.12 1.60
CA LYS A 23 9.42 10.33 2.11
C LYS A 23 9.97 9.25 1.15
N GLN A 24 9.14 8.75 0.23
CA GLN A 24 9.58 7.79 -0.80
C GLN A 24 10.59 8.40 -1.79
N PHE A 25 10.69 9.72 -1.89
CA PHE A 25 11.67 10.44 -2.71
C PHE A 25 12.88 10.95 -1.91
N THR A 26 12.95 10.63 -0.60
CA THR A 26 14.13 10.96 0.21
C THR A 26 15.32 10.12 -0.23
N LEU A 27 16.50 10.76 -0.32
CA LEU A 27 17.74 10.07 -0.67
C LEU A 27 18.32 9.35 0.55
N VAL A 28 18.67 8.07 0.36
CA VAL A 28 19.39 7.25 1.33
C VAL A 28 20.44 6.46 0.57
N ALA A 29 21.67 6.47 1.02
CA ALA A 29 22.77 5.75 0.36
C ALA A 29 22.86 6.00 -1.17
N GLY A 30 22.65 7.25 -1.60
CA GLY A 30 22.81 7.69 -2.99
C GLY A 30 21.61 7.43 -3.92
N ARG A 31 20.53 6.82 -3.43
CA ARG A 31 19.28 6.57 -4.21
C ARG A 31 18.07 7.01 -3.41
N THR A 32 16.94 7.26 -4.07
CA THR A 32 15.68 7.46 -3.37
C THR A 32 15.20 6.16 -2.73
N VAL A 33 14.40 6.29 -1.66
CA VAL A 33 13.77 5.15 -0.98
C VAL A 33 12.97 4.29 -1.97
N LEU A 34 12.27 4.92 -2.92
CA LEU A 34 11.53 4.23 -3.99
C LEU A 34 12.48 3.43 -4.90
N GLU A 35 13.61 4.00 -5.34
CA GLU A 35 14.57 3.32 -6.21
C GLU A 35 15.19 2.08 -5.55
N HIS A 36 15.45 2.13 -4.24
CA HIS A 36 15.89 0.95 -3.50
C HIS A 36 14.85 -0.17 -3.53
N SER A 37 13.58 0.18 -3.30
CA SER A 37 12.49 -0.80 -3.36
C SER A 37 12.35 -1.39 -4.76
N ILE A 38 12.34 -0.55 -5.82
CA ILE A 38 12.29 -1.02 -7.21
C ILE A 38 13.44 -1.98 -7.50
N ALA A 39 14.68 -1.59 -7.14
CA ALA A 39 15.87 -2.38 -7.44
C ALA A 39 15.84 -3.78 -6.79
N ALA A 40 15.27 -3.93 -5.59
CA ALA A 40 15.15 -5.23 -4.92
C ALA A 40 14.23 -6.18 -5.69
N PHE A 41 13.08 -5.70 -6.18
CA PHE A 41 12.15 -6.49 -6.98
C PHE A 41 12.66 -6.72 -8.40
N GLU A 42 13.31 -5.73 -9.01
CA GLU A 42 13.94 -5.85 -10.33
C GLU A 42 14.98 -6.97 -10.38
N GLN A 43 15.78 -7.10 -9.33
CA GLN A 43 16.83 -8.12 -9.22
C GLN A 43 16.34 -9.51 -8.81
N SER A 44 15.06 -9.66 -8.44
CA SER A 44 14.49 -10.94 -8.03
C SER A 44 14.06 -11.75 -9.26
N GLU A 45 14.52 -13.00 -9.37
CA GLU A 45 14.13 -13.92 -10.45
C GLU A 45 12.67 -14.39 -10.32
N GLU A 46 12.08 -14.25 -9.13
CA GLU A 46 10.68 -14.65 -8.88
C GLU A 46 9.67 -13.60 -9.39
N ILE A 47 10.13 -12.42 -9.81
CA ILE A 47 9.27 -11.31 -10.26
C ILE A 47 9.38 -11.15 -11.77
N ASP A 48 8.25 -11.20 -12.45
CA ASP A 48 8.15 -11.01 -13.90
C ASP A 48 7.87 -9.54 -14.27
N GLU A 49 6.98 -8.88 -13.53
CA GLU A 49 6.60 -7.49 -13.78
C GLU A 49 6.48 -6.66 -12.48
N ILE A 50 6.69 -5.36 -12.62
CA ILE A 50 6.56 -4.39 -11.52
C ILE A 50 5.57 -3.29 -11.93
N GLY A 51 4.60 -3.01 -11.07
CA GLY A 51 3.73 -1.85 -11.14
C GLY A 51 4.05 -0.87 -10.02
N ILE A 52 4.16 0.42 -10.34
CA ILE A 52 4.35 1.47 -9.34
C ILE A 52 3.04 2.23 -9.21
N VAL A 53 2.50 2.29 -8.00
CA VAL A 53 1.30 3.04 -7.68
C VAL A 53 1.69 4.27 -6.88
N VAL A 54 1.60 5.45 -7.48
CA VAL A 54 2.10 6.70 -6.91
C VAL A 54 1.00 7.74 -6.78
N HIS A 55 1.13 8.66 -5.84
CA HIS A 55 0.19 9.79 -5.73
C HIS A 55 0.12 10.56 -7.07
N PRO A 56 -1.07 10.96 -7.56
CA PRO A 56 -1.26 11.56 -8.88
C PRO A 56 -0.30 12.73 -9.19
N LYS A 57 0.01 13.55 -8.18
CA LYS A 57 0.94 14.71 -8.31
C LYS A 57 2.39 14.34 -8.62
N HIS A 58 2.79 13.08 -8.43
CA HIS A 58 4.16 12.60 -8.59
C HIS A 58 4.32 11.58 -9.73
N LEU A 59 3.31 11.43 -10.59
CA LEU A 59 3.36 10.50 -11.74
C LEU A 59 4.52 10.84 -12.69
N ASP A 60 4.64 12.13 -13.04
CA ASP A 60 5.68 12.57 -13.98
C ASP A 60 7.07 12.49 -13.35
N GLU A 61 7.20 12.80 -12.05
CA GLU A 61 8.47 12.64 -11.31
C GLU A 61 8.95 11.18 -11.35
N VAL A 62 8.06 10.20 -11.14
CA VAL A 62 8.42 8.77 -11.21
C VAL A 62 8.74 8.35 -12.64
N ARG A 63 8.00 8.82 -13.63
CA ARG A 63 8.30 8.55 -15.07
C ARG A 63 9.65 9.10 -15.48
N ASP A 64 10.00 10.31 -15.01
CA ASP A 64 11.31 10.93 -15.27
C ASP A 64 12.44 10.16 -14.62
N LEU A 65 12.25 9.70 -13.37
CA LEU A 65 13.20 8.83 -12.68
C LEU A 65 13.45 7.54 -13.49
N LEU A 66 12.40 6.88 -13.97
CA LEU A 66 12.51 5.66 -14.76
C LEU A 66 13.13 5.87 -16.14
N ARG A 67 12.99 7.08 -16.76
CA ARG A 67 13.71 7.41 -18.00
C ARG A 67 15.21 7.59 -17.76
N GLN A 68 15.60 8.14 -16.62
CA GLN A 68 17.01 8.34 -16.26
C GLN A 68 17.67 7.02 -15.86
N GLN A 69 16.95 6.15 -15.17
CA GLN A 69 17.41 4.85 -14.75
C GLN A 69 16.39 3.77 -15.14
N PRO A 70 16.53 3.15 -16.32
CA PRO A 70 15.58 2.14 -16.81
C PRO A 70 15.54 0.90 -15.94
N HIS A 71 14.33 0.46 -15.66
CA HIS A 71 14.01 -0.77 -14.95
C HIS A 71 13.11 -1.64 -15.85
N PRO A 72 13.66 -2.63 -16.58
CA PRO A 72 12.93 -3.39 -17.59
C PRO A 72 11.66 -4.09 -17.09
N LYS A 73 11.61 -4.50 -15.82
CA LYS A 73 10.42 -5.13 -15.24
C LYS A 73 9.33 -4.13 -14.86
N VAL A 74 9.64 -2.82 -14.79
CA VAL A 74 8.62 -1.80 -14.52
C VAL A 74 7.81 -1.54 -15.79
N THR A 75 6.63 -2.14 -15.86
CA THR A 75 5.76 -2.05 -17.04
C THR A 75 4.57 -1.11 -16.86
N GLN A 76 4.24 -0.73 -15.61
CA GLN A 76 3.12 0.17 -15.31
C GLN A 76 3.46 1.19 -14.22
N VAL A 77 3.10 2.46 -14.46
CA VAL A 77 3.09 3.53 -13.45
C VAL A 77 1.71 4.14 -13.42
N VAL A 78 0.99 3.94 -12.33
CA VAL A 78 -0.42 4.30 -12.21
C VAL A 78 -0.69 5.25 -11.04
N ALA A 79 -1.74 6.04 -11.15
CA ALA A 79 -2.20 6.90 -10.08
C ALA A 79 -2.80 6.09 -8.94
N GLY A 80 -2.37 6.36 -7.71
CA GLY A 80 -3.04 5.89 -6.50
C GLY A 80 -4.39 6.58 -6.28
N GLY A 81 -5.17 6.04 -5.34
CA GLY A 81 -6.43 6.61 -4.91
C GLY A 81 -6.32 7.44 -3.63
N LYS A 82 -7.47 7.77 -3.05
CA LYS A 82 -7.54 8.53 -1.80
C LYS A 82 -7.01 7.73 -0.62
N GLU A 83 -7.33 6.44 -0.59
CA GLU A 83 -6.97 5.51 0.46
C GLU A 83 -6.02 4.42 -0.08
N ARG A 84 -5.43 3.63 0.86
CA ARG A 84 -4.54 2.52 0.52
C ARG A 84 -5.24 1.50 -0.39
N GLN A 85 -6.47 1.13 -0.04
CA GLN A 85 -7.29 0.18 -0.80
C GLN A 85 -7.54 0.63 -2.24
N ASP A 86 -7.83 1.91 -2.46
CA ASP A 86 -8.02 2.47 -3.81
C ASP A 86 -6.73 2.35 -4.63
N SER A 87 -5.59 2.60 -3.98
CA SER A 87 -4.27 2.49 -4.61
C SER A 87 -3.97 1.04 -5.00
N THR A 88 -4.25 0.08 -4.11
CA THR A 88 -4.12 -1.35 -4.41
C THR A 88 -5.00 -1.74 -5.60
N LEU A 89 -6.29 -1.37 -5.57
CA LEU A 89 -7.23 -1.68 -6.65
C LEU A 89 -6.83 -1.05 -7.99
N ASN A 90 -6.34 0.21 -7.99
CA ASN A 90 -5.84 0.86 -9.20
C ASN A 90 -4.63 0.10 -9.78
N GLY A 91 -3.70 -0.33 -8.92
CA GLY A 91 -2.57 -1.17 -9.30
C GLY A 91 -3.01 -2.50 -9.90
N LEU A 92 -3.90 -3.23 -9.23
CA LEU A 92 -4.44 -4.50 -9.72
C LEU A 92 -5.11 -4.34 -11.09
N ARG A 93 -6.00 -3.35 -11.23
CA ARG A 93 -6.72 -3.07 -12.47
C ARG A 93 -5.82 -2.64 -13.64
N ALA A 94 -4.58 -2.22 -13.39
CA ALA A 94 -3.64 -1.92 -14.46
C ALA A 94 -3.17 -3.21 -15.17
N PHE A 95 -3.03 -4.31 -14.45
CA PHE A 95 -2.53 -5.58 -14.95
C PHE A 95 -3.62 -6.61 -15.23
N LEU A 96 -4.67 -6.61 -14.43
CA LEU A 96 -5.60 -7.73 -14.32
C LEU A 96 -7.03 -7.32 -14.67
N ARG A 97 -7.82 -8.30 -15.13
CA ARG A 97 -9.26 -8.24 -15.18
C ARG A 97 -9.85 -8.53 -13.80
N GLU A 98 -11.15 -8.31 -13.63
CA GLU A 98 -11.83 -8.51 -12.34
C GLU A 98 -11.89 -9.98 -11.89
N ASP A 99 -11.72 -10.93 -12.82
CA ASP A 99 -11.57 -12.35 -12.54
C ASP A 99 -10.15 -12.77 -12.10
N GLY A 100 -9.23 -11.81 -11.98
CA GLY A 100 -7.83 -12.05 -11.63
C GLY A 100 -6.95 -12.54 -12.77
N THR A 101 -7.46 -12.61 -14.00
CA THR A 101 -6.68 -13.01 -15.18
C THR A 101 -5.85 -11.85 -15.72
N LEU A 102 -4.70 -12.17 -16.30
CA LEU A 102 -3.78 -11.17 -16.85
C LEU A 102 -4.39 -10.51 -18.10
N LYS A 103 -4.36 -9.20 -18.17
CA LYS A 103 -4.67 -8.44 -19.37
C LYS A 103 -3.58 -8.62 -20.42
N ASN A 104 -3.96 -8.67 -21.70
CA ASN A 104 -2.99 -8.65 -22.77
C ASN A 104 -2.35 -7.23 -22.90
N PRO A 105 -1.19 -7.08 -23.59
CA PRO A 105 -0.49 -5.80 -23.74
C PRO A 105 -1.38 -4.68 -24.30
N VAL A 106 -2.20 -4.97 -25.30
CA VAL A 106 -3.10 -3.97 -25.92
C VAL A 106 -4.16 -3.45 -24.95
N GLU A 107 -4.67 -4.28 -24.06
CA GLU A 107 -5.63 -3.86 -23.01
C GLU A 107 -4.96 -2.96 -21.95
N ARG A 108 -3.65 -3.15 -21.71
CA ARG A 108 -2.89 -2.35 -20.75
C ARG A 108 -2.58 -0.94 -21.28
N GLU A 109 -2.28 -0.81 -22.57
CA GLU A 109 -1.98 0.49 -23.22
C GLU A 109 -3.19 1.41 -23.28
N ARG A 110 -4.41 0.89 -23.51
CA ARG A 110 -5.63 1.71 -23.66
C ARG A 110 -5.98 2.55 -22.42
N LYS A 111 -5.53 2.19 -21.21
CA LYS A 111 -5.79 2.95 -19.98
C LYS A 111 -4.72 4.01 -19.66
N SER A 112 -3.55 3.94 -20.31
CA SER A 112 -2.48 4.93 -20.15
C SER A 112 -2.80 6.26 -20.86
N THR A 113 -3.77 6.30 -21.76
CA THR A 113 -4.08 7.45 -22.63
C THR A 113 -5.35 8.21 -22.26
N THR A 114 -6.10 7.83 -21.23
CA THR A 114 -7.25 8.61 -20.77
C THR A 114 -6.84 9.76 -19.86
N SER A 115 -6.34 10.85 -20.44
CA SER A 115 -6.46 12.18 -19.86
C SER A 115 -7.95 12.56 -19.77
N PRO A 116 -8.40 13.28 -18.75
CA PRO A 116 -9.78 13.77 -18.70
C PRO A 116 -10.04 14.68 -19.90
N PRO A 117 -11.26 14.68 -20.45
CA PRO A 117 -11.60 15.53 -21.60
C PRO A 117 -11.43 16.99 -21.21
N ASN A 118 -10.57 17.67 -21.93
CA ASN A 118 -10.35 19.11 -21.84
C ASN A 118 -11.57 19.79 -22.49
N SER A 119 -12.56 20.19 -21.71
CA SER A 119 -13.65 21.03 -22.17
C SER A 119 -13.40 22.47 -21.70
N ALA A 120 -12.82 23.27 -22.54
CA ALA A 120 -13.20 24.67 -22.76
C ALA A 120 -12.26 25.33 -23.77
N VAL A 121 -12.71 25.31 -25.01
CA VAL A 121 -12.27 26.30 -26.01
C VAL A 121 -12.89 27.63 -25.59
N CYS A 122 -12.07 28.62 -25.27
CA CYS A 122 -12.47 30.03 -25.31
C CYS A 122 -11.47 30.82 -26.15
N ALA A 123 -12.00 31.48 -27.14
CA ALA A 123 -11.31 32.27 -28.16
C ALA A 123 -10.74 33.57 -27.58
N PRO A 124 -9.84 34.25 -28.31
CA PRO A 124 -9.00 35.33 -27.80
C PRO A 124 -9.67 36.71 -27.90
N ALA A 125 -9.43 37.57 -26.92
CA ALA A 125 -9.69 39.01 -27.06
C ALA A 125 -8.64 39.84 -26.32
N GLY A 126 -7.96 40.69 -27.05
CA GLY A 126 -7.66 42.07 -26.69
C GLY A 126 -6.39 42.36 -25.88
N LEU A 127 -5.39 42.83 -26.59
CA LEU A 127 -4.27 43.66 -26.13
C LEU A 127 -4.73 44.91 -25.36
N SER A 128 -4.16 45.19 -24.17
CA SER A 128 -3.87 46.59 -23.81
C SER A 128 -2.74 46.65 -22.77
N SER A 129 -1.85 47.55 -23.06
CA SER A 129 -0.62 47.99 -22.40
C SER A 129 -0.85 48.64 -21.04
N GLY A 130 0.12 48.49 -20.12
CA GLY A 130 0.30 49.57 -19.13
C GLY A 130 0.93 49.17 -17.79
N LYS A 131 2.22 49.49 -17.66
CA LYS A 131 2.94 50.02 -16.47
C LYS A 131 3.09 49.18 -15.22
N SER A 132 4.36 48.80 -14.95
CA SER A 132 4.92 48.62 -13.59
C SER A 132 4.92 49.94 -12.81
N PRO A 133 4.91 49.85 -11.46
CA PRO A 133 6.07 50.28 -10.70
C PRO A 133 6.46 49.42 -9.50
N GLN A 134 7.74 49.21 -9.39
CA GLN A 134 8.68 49.33 -8.25
C GLN A 134 8.32 48.90 -6.81
N ALA A 135 9.29 48.19 -6.29
CA ALA A 135 9.54 47.67 -4.96
C ALA A 135 9.44 48.69 -3.84
N THR A 136 9.05 48.22 -2.65
CA THR A 136 9.61 48.67 -1.37
C THR A 136 9.62 47.53 -0.36
N GLU A 137 10.82 47.27 0.15
CA GLU A 137 11.11 46.49 1.37
C GLU A 137 10.41 47.09 2.57
N LYS A 138 9.98 46.20 3.46
CA LYS A 138 10.09 46.38 4.92
C LYS A 138 9.68 45.10 5.66
N SER A 139 10.64 44.46 6.31
CA SER A 139 10.40 43.59 7.48
C SER A 139 9.97 44.46 8.69
N PRO A 140 9.20 43.87 9.61
CA PRO A 140 9.65 43.83 11.01
C PRO A 140 9.34 42.51 11.74
N LEU A 141 10.34 42.04 12.48
CA LEU A 141 10.41 41.65 13.89
C LEU A 141 9.22 40.95 14.57
N PHE A 142 9.57 39.80 15.08
CA PHE A 142 9.08 39.08 16.28
C PHE A 142 8.01 39.75 17.15
N SER A 143 6.93 39.00 17.38
CA SER A 143 6.24 38.99 18.69
C SER A 143 5.67 37.59 18.92
N ALA A 144 6.08 37.00 20.05
CA ALA A 144 5.55 35.74 20.57
C ALA A 144 4.21 36.05 21.27
N GLU A 145 3.17 35.34 20.86
CA GLU A 145 1.98 35.20 21.70
C GLU A 145 1.52 33.73 21.67
N ASN A 146 1.47 33.19 22.89
CA ASN A 146 0.90 31.90 23.23
C ASN A 146 -0.60 31.88 22.86
N SER A 147 -1.02 30.90 22.08
CA SER A 147 -2.42 30.52 22.02
C SER A 147 -2.53 29.00 22.17
N GLU A 148 -3.35 28.65 23.14
CA GLU A 148 -3.69 27.31 23.60
C GLU A 148 -4.10 26.38 22.46
N LEU A 149 -3.43 25.23 22.34
CA LEU A 149 -3.83 24.12 21.49
C LEU A 149 -4.91 23.33 22.22
N SER A 150 -6.15 23.50 21.82
CA SER A 150 -7.23 22.54 22.10
C SER A 150 -6.94 21.26 21.35
N ALA A 151 -6.70 20.20 22.12
CA ALA A 151 -6.51 18.84 21.63
C ALA A 151 -7.86 18.29 21.16
N GLU A 152 -8.09 18.21 19.86
CA GLU A 152 -9.11 17.33 19.30
C GLU A 152 -8.52 15.93 19.10
N THR A 153 -8.95 15.02 19.96
CA THR A 153 -8.61 13.59 19.91
C THR A 153 -9.48 12.91 18.85
N PRO A 154 -8.92 12.19 17.87
CA PRO A 154 -9.73 11.33 17.01
C PRO A 154 -10.16 10.10 17.79
N GLN A 155 -11.45 9.91 17.94
CA GLN A 155 -12.04 8.66 18.41
C GLN A 155 -11.76 7.54 17.41
N LEU A 156 -11.05 6.54 17.85
CA LEU A 156 -10.85 5.28 17.12
C LEU A 156 -10.96 4.12 18.13
N PHE A 157 -11.88 3.20 17.80
CA PHE A 157 -12.14 1.89 18.43
C PHE A 157 -13.05 1.85 19.66
N ALA A 158 -14.32 1.62 19.40
CA ALA A 158 -15.19 0.94 20.34
C ALA A 158 -15.83 -0.30 19.65
N ASP A 159 -15.74 -1.40 20.36
CA ASP A 159 -16.59 -2.59 20.37
C ASP A 159 -16.51 -3.63 19.27
N ASN A 160 -15.80 -4.72 19.63
CA ASN A 160 -16.16 -6.07 19.18
C ASN A 160 -16.55 -6.90 20.41
N PRO A 161 -17.85 -7.16 20.67
CA PRO A 161 -18.27 -8.06 21.72
C PRO A 161 -18.36 -9.51 21.18
N GLN A 162 -17.42 -10.34 21.54
CA GLN A 162 -17.59 -11.79 21.44
C GLN A 162 -17.49 -12.42 22.83
N SER A 163 -18.65 -12.63 23.43
CA SER A 163 -18.98 -13.82 24.22
C SER A 163 -20.41 -13.69 24.77
N ALA A 164 -21.35 -14.41 24.18
CA ALA A 164 -22.51 -14.98 24.92
C ALA A 164 -23.26 -15.92 23.97
N THR A 165 -23.28 -17.17 24.38
CA THR A 165 -24.21 -18.22 23.95
C THR A 165 -25.65 -17.81 24.26
N ALA A 166 -26.54 -17.84 23.27
CA ALA A 166 -27.96 -18.16 23.48
C ALA A 166 -28.66 -18.43 22.15
N ASN A 167 -29.37 -19.54 22.11
CA ASN A 167 -30.29 -20.00 21.09
C ASN A 167 -31.38 -18.97 20.79
N GLY A 168 -31.68 -18.77 19.51
CA GLY A 168 -32.83 -18.02 19.09
C GLY A 168 -33.02 -18.13 17.56
N GLU A 169 -33.92 -19.03 17.17
CA GLU A 169 -34.41 -19.15 15.80
C GLU A 169 -35.04 -17.83 15.34
N HIS A 170 -34.46 -17.19 14.33
CA HIS A 170 -35.19 -16.22 13.51
C HIS A 170 -34.90 -16.50 12.04
N SER A 171 -35.90 -17.14 11.45
CA SER A 171 -36.12 -17.22 10.01
C SER A 171 -36.30 -15.81 9.46
N THR A 172 -35.34 -15.33 8.67
CA THR A 172 -35.55 -14.29 7.69
C THR A 172 -35.03 -14.77 6.36
N ASP A 173 -36.00 -14.95 5.48
CA ASP A 173 -35.89 -15.26 4.06
C ASP A 173 -35.00 -14.19 3.38
N ASN A 174 -33.76 -14.56 3.02
CA ASN A 174 -32.84 -13.75 2.27
C ASN A 174 -32.50 -14.44 0.94
N SER A 175 -33.56 -14.73 0.18
CA SER A 175 -33.49 -15.27 -1.17
C SER A 175 -33.40 -14.16 -2.21
N LEU A 176 -32.30 -13.43 -2.28
CA LEU A 176 -31.94 -12.59 -3.45
C LEU A 176 -30.46 -12.20 -3.32
N LEU A 177 -29.59 -13.08 -3.77
CA LEU A 177 -28.26 -12.83 -4.35
C LEU A 177 -27.46 -14.15 -4.39
N SER A 178 -28.01 -15.16 -5.05
CA SER A 178 -27.19 -16.28 -5.49
C SER A 178 -26.43 -15.85 -6.74
N VAL A 179 -25.28 -15.22 -6.52
CA VAL A 179 -24.25 -15.21 -7.56
C VAL A 179 -23.42 -16.47 -7.28
N ASP A 180 -23.70 -17.52 -8.06
CA ASP A 180 -22.86 -18.73 -8.10
C ASP A 180 -21.45 -18.35 -8.58
N SER A 181 -20.63 -17.87 -7.64
CA SER A 181 -19.19 -17.83 -7.85
C SER A 181 -18.67 -19.23 -7.54
N PRO A 182 -17.95 -19.89 -8.46
CA PRO A 182 -17.36 -21.20 -8.17
C PRO A 182 -16.48 -21.06 -6.92
N PRO A 183 -16.42 -22.11 -6.06
CA PRO A 183 -15.57 -22.10 -4.89
C PRO A 183 -14.13 -21.79 -5.32
N LEU A 184 -13.44 -20.92 -4.57
CA LEU A 184 -12.03 -20.61 -4.79
C LEU A 184 -11.23 -21.91 -4.72
N SER A 185 -10.96 -22.53 -5.88
CA SER A 185 -10.21 -23.77 -5.95
C SER A 185 -8.75 -23.48 -5.62
N THR A 186 -8.27 -24.04 -4.51
CA THR A 186 -6.84 -24.04 -4.16
C THR A 186 -6.06 -25.12 -4.91
N ASP A 187 -6.75 -26.01 -5.62
CA ASP A 187 -6.18 -27.22 -6.23
C ASP A 187 -5.45 -26.98 -7.56
N ASN A 188 -5.61 -25.81 -8.15
CA ASN A 188 -4.88 -25.44 -9.37
C ASN A 188 -4.03 -24.18 -9.08
N PRO A 189 -2.70 -24.23 -9.25
CA PRO A 189 -1.86 -23.06 -9.01
C PRO A 189 -2.34 -21.90 -9.90
N PRO A 190 -2.56 -20.69 -9.33
CA PRO A 190 -3.11 -19.59 -10.10
C PRO A 190 -2.14 -19.19 -11.19
N ALA A 191 -2.70 -18.76 -12.33
CA ALA A 191 -1.90 -18.23 -13.42
C ALA A 191 -1.11 -16.98 -13.03
N VAL A 192 -1.63 -16.21 -12.04
CA VAL A 192 -1.05 -14.92 -11.60
C VAL A 192 -0.93 -14.84 -10.08
N ARG A 193 0.24 -14.41 -9.63
CA ARG A 193 0.54 -14.04 -8.23
C ARG A 193 0.81 -12.54 -8.12
N ILE A 194 0.40 -11.96 -7.00
CA ILE A 194 0.60 -10.53 -6.71
C ILE A 194 1.39 -10.40 -5.42
N LEU A 195 2.44 -9.60 -5.43
CA LEU A 195 3.12 -9.13 -4.24
C LEU A 195 2.85 -7.64 -4.06
N ILE A 196 2.29 -7.24 -2.93
CA ILE A 196 2.01 -5.83 -2.60
C ILE A 196 3.06 -5.35 -1.60
N HIS A 197 3.77 -4.28 -1.96
CA HIS A 197 4.87 -3.77 -1.15
C HIS A 197 4.79 -2.27 -0.92
N ASP A 198 5.05 -1.83 0.33
CA ASP A 198 5.18 -0.41 0.65
C ASP A 198 6.53 0.12 0.12
N ALA A 199 6.52 1.10 -0.78
CA ALA A 199 7.72 1.74 -1.31
C ALA A 199 8.69 2.26 -0.24
N VAL A 200 8.16 2.51 0.96
CA VAL A 200 8.90 3.03 2.11
C VAL A 200 9.55 1.95 2.98
N ARG A 201 9.73 0.74 2.43
CA ARG A 201 10.53 -0.35 3.02
C ARG A 201 11.68 -0.74 2.10
N PRO A 202 12.67 0.16 1.92
CA PRO A 202 13.74 -0.02 0.94
C PRO A 202 14.70 -1.15 1.29
N GLY A 203 14.63 -1.67 2.51
CA GLY A 203 15.48 -2.76 2.99
C GLY A 203 15.00 -4.18 2.67
N VAL A 204 13.93 -4.32 1.86
CA VAL A 204 13.44 -5.64 1.43
C VAL A 204 14.53 -6.42 0.68
N SER A 205 14.77 -7.67 1.10
CA SER A 205 15.78 -8.52 0.48
C SER A 205 15.19 -9.43 -0.61
N ARG A 206 16.01 -9.86 -1.58
CA ARG A 206 15.63 -10.88 -2.55
C ARG A 206 15.25 -12.19 -1.88
N SER A 207 15.93 -12.54 -0.79
CA SER A 207 15.63 -13.73 0.02
C SER A 207 14.22 -13.65 0.60
N LEU A 208 13.81 -12.51 1.13
CA LEU A 208 12.45 -12.31 1.64
C LEU A 208 11.40 -12.43 0.53
N ILE A 209 11.65 -11.80 -0.63
CA ILE A 209 10.76 -11.92 -1.81
C ILE A 209 10.63 -13.41 -2.20
N GLY A 210 11.73 -14.14 -2.27
CA GLY A 210 11.74 -15.57 -2.59
C GLY A 210 10.95 -16.41 -1.57
N ARG A 211 11.05 -16.12 -0.26
CA ARG A 211 10.26 -16.82 0.78
C ARG A 211 8.76 -16.58 0.62
N VAL A 212 8.34 -15.35 0.27
CA VAL A 212 6.93 -15.06 0.00
C VAL A 212 6.45 -15.83 -1.22
N CYS A 213 7.21 -15.81 -2.32
CA CYS A 213 6.88 -16.58 -3.53
C CYS A 213 6.84 -18.09 -3.27
N ALA A 214 7.73 -18.61 -2.42
CA ALA A 214 7.73 -20.01 -2.01
C ALA A 214 6.46 -20.38 -1.21
N ALA A 215 6.04 -19.54 -0.27
CA ALA A 215 4.81 -19.74 0.51
C ALA A 215 3.57 -19.78 -0.40
N LEU A 216 3.55 -18.97 -1.47
CA LEU A 216 2.46 -18.95 -2.45
C LEU A 216 2.42 -20.19 -3.36
N ARG A 217 3.32 -21.17 -3.20
CA ARG A 217 3.22 -22.46 -3.89
C ARG A 217 2.22 -23.40 -3.20
N SER A 218 2.00 -23.22 -1.90
CA SER A 218 1.13 -24.07 -1.07
C SER A 218 -0.02 -23.31 -0.40
N HIS A 219 0.00 -21.98 -0.41
CA HIS A 219 -1.04 -21.13 0.20
C HIS A 219 -1.47 -20.05 -0.79
N ALA A 220 -2.73 -19.66 -0.69
CA ALA A 220 -3.26 -18.60 -1.54
C ALA A 220 -2.85 -17.18 -1.07
N VAL A 221 -2.45 -17.05 0.20
CA VAL A 221 -2.04 -15.79 0.82
C VAL A 221 -0.82 -15.99 1.70
N ALA A 222 0.11 -15.05 1.65
CA ALA A 222 1.33 -15.03 2.47
C ALA A 222 1.52 -13.65 3.10
N ASN A 223 1.67 -13.60 4.42
CA ASN A 223 1.86 -12.38 5.21
C ASN A 223 3.22 -12.39 5.88
N VAL A 224 4.02 -11.36 5.64
CA VAL A 224 5.37 -11.24 6.25
C VAL A 224 5.23 -10.67 7.66
N VAL A 225 5.81 -11.36 8.63
CA VAL A 225 5.66 -11.01 10.04
C VAL A 225 6.97 -11.10 10.82
N LEU A 226 7.08 -10.28 11.87
CA LEU A 226 8.14 -10.33 12.87
C LEU A 226 7.54 -10.55 14.26
N PRO A 227 8.25 -11.21 15.18
CA PRO A 227 7.87 -11.26 16.59
C PRO A 227 7.77 -9.85 17.19
N VAL A 228 6.91 -9.67 18.17
CA VAL A 228 6.87 -8.48 19.02
C VAL A 228 7.90 -8.63 20.12
N VAL A 229 8.82 -7.68 20.23
CA VAL A 229 9.89 -7.67 21.25
C VAL A 229 9.51 -6.84 22.47
N ASP A 230 8.75 -5.76 22.26
CA ASP A 230 8.30 -4.87 23.32
C ASP A 230 7.06 -5.42 24.05
N THR A 231 6.83 -4.95 25.27
CA THR A 231 5.57 -5.16 25.97
C THR A 231 4.50 -4.25 25.37
N LEU A 232 3.39 -4.83 24.90
CA LEU A 232 2.24 -4.07 24.41
C LEU A 232 1.17 -4.01 25.49
N ILE A 233 0.44 -2.90 25.52
CA ILE A 233 -0.73 -2.72 26.37
C ILE A 233 -1.94 -2.36 25.49
N GLU A 234 -3.10 -2.84 25.88
CA GLU A 234 -4.37 -2.34 25.35
C GLU A 234 -4.87 -1.21 26.24
N VAL A 235 -5.34 -0.13 25.62
CA VAL A 235 -5.91 1.02 26.31
C VAL A 235 -7.37 1.21 25.88
N ASP A 236 -8.18 1.84 26.73
CA ASP A 236 -9.54 2.25 26.37
C ASP A 236 -9.55 3.65 25.69
N ALA A 237 -10.77 4.14 25.43
CA ALA A 237 -10.98 5.44 24.81
C ALA A 237 -10.44 6.61 25.67
N ASP A 238 -10.35 6.44 26.98
CA ASP A 238 -9.83 7.43 27.95
C ASP A 238 -8.30 7.32 28.13
N GLY A 239 -7.64 6.42 27.38
CA GLY A 239 -6.21 6.18 27.46
C GLY A 239 -5.76 5.37 28.69
N GLN A 240 -6.70 4.72 29.41
CA GLN A 240 -6.38 3.90 30.58
C GLN A 240 -6.00 2.49 30.16
N MET A 241 -4.96 1.94 30.80
CA MET A 241 -4.50 0.57 30.55
C MET A 241 -5.58 -0.44 30.92
N ARG A 242 -5.91 -1.34 29.99
CA ARG A 242 -6.92 -2.39 30.18
C ARG A 242 -6.33 -3.78 30.26
N ARG A 243 -5.38 -4.08 29.39
CA ARG A 243 -4.81 -5.43 29.30
C ARG A 243 -3.35 -5.39 28.82
N VAL A 244 -2.60 -6.40 29.25
CA VAL A 244 -1.29 -6.73 28.68
C VAL A 244 -1.48 -8.02 27.87
N PRO A 245 -1.56 -7.95 26.54
CA PRO A 245 -1.70 -9.15 25.72
C PRO A 245 -0.41 -9.99 25.77
N ASP A 246 -0.54 -11.32 25.63
CA ASP A 246 0.61 -12.19 25.51
C ASP A 246 1.36 -11.89 24.19
N ARG A 247 2.54 -11.28 24.29
CA ARG A 247 3.36 -10.94 23.13
C ARG A 247 3.79 -12.16 22.29
N ALA A 248 3.81 -13.36 22.88
CA ALA A 248 4.13 -14.58 22.14
C ALA A 248 3.11 -14.86 21.03
N LEU A 249 1.87 -14.40 21.18
CA LEU A 249 0.79 -14.51 20.19
C LEU A 249 0.73 -13.34 19.19
N LEU A 250 1.52 -12.28 19.41
CA LEU A 250 1.47 -11.08 18.58
C LEU A 250 2.61 -11.07 17.56
N ARG A 251 2.32 -10.46 16.40
CA ARG A 251 3.29 -10.26 15.32
C ARG A 251 3.19 -8.85 14.77
N ARG A 252 4.33 -8.28 14.39
CA ARG A 252 4.41 -7.05 13.60
C ARG A 252 4.35 -7.40 12.12
N VAL A 253 3.43 -6.83 11.38
CA VAL A 253 3.26 -7.09 9.95
C VAL A 253 4.23 -6.25 9.13
N GLN A 254 4.79 -6.87 8.11
CA GLN A 254 5.60 -6.21 7.09
C GLN A 254 5.03 -6.47 5.68
N THR A 255 5.63 -5.85 4.67
CA THR A 255 5.42 -6.17 3.26
C THR A 255 6.76 -6.64 2.65
N PRO A 256 6.75 -7.44 1.56
CA PRO A 256 5.62 -7.70 0.67
C PRO A 256 4.60 -8.67 1.27
N GLN A 257 3.32 -8.41 0.99
CA GLN A 257 2.25 -9.37 1.21
C GLN A 257 1.95 -10.06 -0.12
N GLY A 258 1.82 -11.38 -0.11
CA GLY A 258 1.66 -12.19 -1.32
C GLY A 258 0.25 -12.77 -1.45
N PHE A 259 -0.26 -12.83 -2.67
CA PHE A 259 -1.62 -13.27 -2.97
C PHE A 259 -1.70 -14.05 -4.28
N HIS A 260 -2.61 -15.02 -4.34
CA HIS A 260 -3.20 -15.46 -5.58
C HIS A 260 -4.19 -14.39 -6.07
N ALA A 261 -4.06 -13.93 -7.30
CA ALA A 261 -4.85 -12.81 -7.81
C ALA A 261 -6.37 -12.98 -7.66
N PRO A 262 -6.99 -14.14 -7.97
CA PRO A 262 -8.44 -14.33 -7.79
C PRO A 262 -8.90 -14.18 -6.34
N VAL A 263 -8.10 -14.65 -5.37
CA VAL A 263 -8.43 -14.54 -3.93
C VAL A 263 -8.45 -13.09 -3.48
N LEU A 264 -7.46 -12.30 -3.90
CA LEU A 264 -7.40 -10.88 -3.54
C LEU A 264 -8.55 -10.08 -4.16
N PHE A 265 -8.90 -10.35 -5.43
CA PHE A 265 -10.05 -9.70 -6.06
C PHE A 265 -11.36 -10.05 -5.37
N GLU A 266 -11.59 -11.31 -5.02
CA GLU A 266 -12.79 -11.75 -4.32
C GLU A 266 -12.90 -11.10 -2.94
N ALA A 267 -11.79 -11.03 -2.19
CA ALA A 267 -11.76 -10.35 -0.89
C ALA A 267 -12.13 -8.86 -1.02
N TYR A 268 -11.57 -8.16 -2.00
CA TYR A 268 -11.94 -6.76 -2.25
C TYR A 268 -13.36 -6.60 -2.77
N ARG A 269 -13.87 -7.52 -3.60
CA ARG A 269 -15.27 -7.50 -4.06
C ARG A 269 -16.24 -7.59 -2.89
N ARG A 270 -16.00 -8.50 -1.94
CA ARG A 270 -16.80 -8.64 -0.71
C ARG A 270 -16.65 -7.40 0.18
N ALA A 271 -15.44 -6.91 0.36
CA ALA A 271 -15.14 -5.76 1.21
C ALA A 271 -15.81 -4.47 0.72
N LEU A 272 -15.83 -4.22 -0.59
CA LEU A 272 -16.46 -3.04 -1.18
C LEU A 272 -17.98 -3.03 -1.09
N ALA A 273 -18.61 -4.17 -0.79
CA ALA A 273 -20.04 -4.26 -0.49
C ALA A 273 -20.37 -3.89 0.98
N ASP A 274 -19.36 -3.83 1.85
CA ASP A 274 -19.49 -3.42 3.26
C ASP A 274 -19.31 -1.90 3.38
N PRO A 275 -20.34 -1.12 3.78
CA PRO A 275 -20.24 0.32 3.93
C PRO A 275 -19.26 0.76 5.02
N ASP A 276 -19.00 -0.12 6.00
CA ASP A 276 -18.07 0.13 7.10
C ASP A 276 -16.65 -0.38 6.82
N PHE A 277 -16.38 -0.75 5.57
CA PHE A 277 -15.08 -1.25 5.18
C PHE A 277 -13.95 -0.24 5.42
N ARG A 278 -12.94 -0.70 6.15
CA ARG A 278 -11.67 0.01 6.34
C ARG A 278 -10.53 -1.01 6.29
N ALA A 279 -9.57 -0.79 5.41
CA ALA A 279 -8.39 -1.65 5.31
C ALA A 279 -7.19 -1.04 6.01
N THR A 280 -6.53 -1.81 6.87
CA THR A 280 -5.21 -1.46 7.42
C THR A 280 -4.08 -1.98 6.51
N ASP A 281 -4.25 -3.19 5.97
CA ASP A 281 -3.38 -3.82 4.99
C ASP A 281 -4.18 -4.82 4.13
N ASP A 282 -3.54 -5.38 3.09
CA ASP A 282 -4.25 -6.22 2.13
C ASP A 282 -4.52 -7.64 2.68
N CYS A 283 -3.67 -8.18 3.57
CA CYS A 283 -3.93 -9.45 4.25
C CYS A 283 -5.11 -9.35 5.21
N SER A 284 -5.32 -8.22 5.89
CA SER A 284 -6.47 -8.03 6.78
C SER A 284 -7.80 -8.02 6.02
N VAL A 285 -7.78 -7.58 4.75
CA VAL A 285 -8.97 -7.66 3.87
C VAL A 285 -9.32 -9.12 3.61
N VAL A 286 -8.33 -9.95 3.22
CA VAL A 286 -8.59 -11.39 3.01
C VAL A 286 -9.04 -12.05 4.31
N PHE A 287 -8.37 -11.80 5.42
CA PHE A 287 -8.71 -12.38 6.73
C PHE A 287 -10.17 -12.09 7.13
N ARG A 288 -10.63 -10.85 6.90
CA ARG A 288 -11.99 -10.44 7.26
C ARG A 288 -13.07 -10.95 6.30
N TYR A 289 -12.80 -10.91 5.00
CA TYR A 289 -13.83 -11.12 3.98
C TYR A 289 -13.76 -12.49 3.28
N CYS A 290 -12.67 -13.25 3.49
CA CYS A 290 -12.49 -14.61 3.01
C CYS A 290 -11.95 -15.49 4.16
N PRO A 291 -12.69 -15.66 5.27
CA PRO A 291 -12.23 -16.39 6.46
C PRO A 291 -11.95 -17.87 6.19
N GLU A 292 -12.43 -18.39 5.06
CA GLU A 292 -12.13 -19.73 4.56
C GLU A 292 -10.70 -19.90 4.03
N ILE A 293 -9.97 -18.80 3.83
CA ILE A 293 -8.62 -18.81 3.26
C ILE A 293 -7.57 -18.75 4.36
N ASP A 294 -6.72 -19.75 4.43
CA ASP A 294 -5.58 -19.77 5.34
C ASP A 294 -4.47 -18.83 4.85
N ILE A 295 -3.92 -18.04 5.78
CA ILE A 295 -2.84 -17.08 5.52
C ILE A 295 -1.53 -17.63 6.07
N ALA A 296 -0.57 -17.94 5.17
CA ALA A 296 0.76 -18.35 5.57
C ALA A 296 1.53 -17.20 6.22
N LEU A 297 2.16 -17.43 7.37
CA LEU A 297 3.04 -16.46 8.01
C LEU A 297 4.49 -16.71 7.56
N VAL A 298 5.11 -15.71 6.93
CA VAL A 298 6.48 -15.74 6.43
C VAL A 298 7.38 -14.93 7.38
N PRO A 299 8.49 -15.49 7.88
CA PRO A 299 9.43 -14.74 8.70
C PRO A 299 9.99 -13.51 7.96
N GLY A 300 9.81 -12.33 8.56
CA GLY A 300 10.29 -11.05 8.07
C GLY A 300 11.77 -10.81 8.41
N GLU A 301 12.20 -9.57 8.17
CA GLU A 301 13.59 -9.13 8.42
C GLU A 301 13.57 -7.76 9.10
N GLU A 302 14.40 -7.56 10.15
CA GLU A 302 14.49 -6.25 10.82
C GLU A 302 14.97 -5.14 9.86
N ARG A 303 15.87 -5.47 8.92
CA ARG A 303 16.30 -4.54 7.88
C ARG A 303 15.18 -4.05 6.95
N ASN A 304 14.07 -4.79 6.84
CA ASN A 304 12.89 -4.41 6.07
C ASN A 304 12.02 -3.41 6.86
N LEU A 305 12.70 -2.47 7.52
CA LEU A 305 12.13 -1.39 8.31
C LEU A 305 11.28 -0.47 7.44
N LYS A 306 10.13 -0.04 7.97
CA LYS A 306 9.29 0.97 7.33
C LYS A 306 9.78 2.37 7.71
N LEU A 307 10.26 3.14 6.75
CA LEU A 307 10.55 4.57 6.94
C LEU A 307 9.28 5.29 7.39
N THR A 308 9.23 5.69 8.65
CA THR A 308 8.08 6.34 9.26
C THR A 308 8.45 7.71 9.83
N TYR A 309 9.58 7.78 10.50
CA TYR A 309 10.13 8.96 11.13
C TYR A 309 11.49 9.35 10.52
N PRO A 310 11.93 10.61 10.61
CA PRO A 310 13.23 11.04 10.11
C PRO A 310 14.41 10.23 10.69
N GLU A 311 14.31 9.79 11.93
CA GLU A 311 15.34 9.01 12.64
C GLU A 311 15.58 7.65 11.99
N ASP A 312 14.57 7.07 11.34
CA ASP A 312 14.68 5.80 10.63
C ASP A 312 15.69 5.86 9.48
N LEU A 313 16.00 7.05 8.95
CA LEU A 313 16.94 7.23 7.84
C LEU A 313 18.34 6.74 8.20
N THR A 314 18.80 6.98 9.42
CA THR A 314 20.14 6.55 9.86
C THR A 314 20.24 5.04 9.89
N VAL A 315 19.21 4.37 10.41
CA VAL A 315 19.15 2.90 10.47
C VAL A 315 19.06 2.31 9.07
N LEU A 316 18.22 2.90 8.22
CA LEU A 316 18.07 2.47 6.82
C LEU A 316 19.37 2.66 6.04
N ALA A 317 20.05 3.79 6.18
CA ALA A 317 21.34 4.04 5.53
C ALA A 317 22.36 2.96 5.92
N HIS A 318 22.42 2.60 7.21
CA HIS A 318 23.28 1.51 7.68
C HIS A 318 22.92 0.19 6.97
N TYR A 319 21.64 -0.22 6.97
CA TYR A 319 21.24 -1.48 6.35
C TYR A 319 21.45 -1.52 4.82
N LEU A 320 21.27 -0.39 4.13
CA LEU A 320 21.39 -0.32 2.66
C LEU A 320 22.85 -0.27 2.18
N THR A 321 23.80 0.11 3.06
CA THR A 321 25.24 0.12 2.75
C THR A 321 25.95 -1.18 3.12
N GLN A 322 25.31 -2.02 3.94
CA GLN A 322 25.87 -3.33 4.30
C GLN A 322 25.54 -4.39 3.24
N PRO A 323 26.47 -5.29 2.92
CA PRO A 323 26.18 -6.43 2.06
C PRO A 323 25.03 -7.26 2.67
N LEU A 324 24.23 -7.87 1.81
CA LEU A 324 23.23 -8.85 2.23
C LEU A 324 23.95 -10.07 2.81
N PRO A 325 23.52 -10.58 3.98
CA PRO A 325 24.08 -11.82 4.53
C PRO A 325 23.80 -13.01 3.60
#